data_b4396aa4111952118869494cee380c93
#
_entry.id   b4396aa4111952118869494cee380c93
#
_cell.length_a   1.000
_cell.length_b   1.000
_cell.length_c   1.000
_cell.angle_alpha   90.00
_cell.angle_beta   90.00
_cell.angle_gamma   90.00
#
_symmetry.space_group_name_H-M   'P 1'
#
loop_
_entity.id
_entity.type
_entity.pdbx_description
1 polymer ?
#
loop_
_entity_poly.entity_id
_entity_poly.type
_entity_poly.pdbx_seq_one_letter_code
_entity_poly.pdbx_strand_id
1 'polypeptide(L)'
;MQAVRLPARYGLQWFLDGLRLFRTNPPLLSALTFLYFAVILLLLQLPVIGQVLVPVLLPLLALVLANGCRAIARGGPKHLQELAAGCVEARPMLFKLGLMQLAGSLVVMSVAAALGLEFDPLKPEQSIPALLGLLALSLPLLFAFWFSPLLAGWHGTPAGKAVFFSLVGCLRNWRAMIAFVLTVLVLCILLPGLLVGAAAAISASFAQLVGTVIQVLMFVVALPAVNASGYLAYRDIFVDG
;
A
#
# COMPACT_ATOMS: atom_id res chain seq x y z
N MET A 1 11.91 -13.01 15.86
CA MET A 1 11.88 -12.36 14.55
C MET A 1 13.06 -11.45 14.37
N GLN A 2 13.81 -11.59 13.29
CA GLN A 2 14.88 -10.66 12.91
C GLN A 2 14.61 -10.17 11.50
N ALA A 3 14.69 -8.84 11.29
CA ALA A 3 14.61 -8.28 9.95
C ALA A 3 15.90 -8.55 9.20
N VAL A 4 15.84 -9.27 8.09
CA VAL A 4 16.99 -9.59 7.22
C VAL A 4 17.27 -8.37 6.34
N ARG A 5 18.54 -8.15 5.98
CA ARG A 5 18.93 -7.10 5.04
C ARG A 5 19.00 -7.67 3.63
N LEU A 6 18.26 -7.07 2.71
CA LEU A 6 18.12 -7.51 1.33
C LEU A 6 18.79 -6.52 0.36
N PRO A 7 19.37 -6.98 -0.75
CA PRO A 7 19.90 -6.12 -1.79
C PRO A 7 18.80 -5.41 -2.57
N ALA A 8 19.12 -4.27 -3.21
CA ALA A 8 18.17 -3.43 -3.94
C ALA A 8 17.34 -4.17 -5.01
N ARG A 9 17.93 -5.21 -5.65
CA ARG A 9 17.25 -6.02 -6.68
C ARG A 9 15.90 -6.62 -6.21
N TYR A 10 15.74 -6.82 -4.90
CA TYR A 10 14.49 -7.33 -4.35
C TYR A 10 13.30 -6.38 -4.62
N GLY A 11 13.52 -5.09 -4.77
CA GLY A 11 12.44 -4.16 -5.11
C GLY A 11 11.73 -4.51 -6.43
N LEU A 12 12.49 -4.78 -7.49
CA LEU A 12 11.94 -5.26 -8.77
C LEU A 12 11.38 -6.68 -8.63
N GLN A 13 12.08 -7.57 -7.90
CA GLN A 13 11.63 -8.95 -7.69
C GLN A 13 10.27 -9.00 -7.00
N TRP A 14 10.03 -8.20 -5.96
CA TRP A 14 8.72 -8.14 -5.29
C TRP A 14 7.60 -7.77 -6.24
N PHE A 15 7.81 -6.81 -7.15
CA PHE A 15 6.80 -6.46 -8.14
C PHE A 15 6.54 -7.61 -9.13
N LEU A 16 7.59 -8.24 -9.66
CA LEU A 16 7.46 -9.36 -10.59
C LEU A 16 6.80 -10.59 -9.92
N ASP A 17 7.19 -10.88 -8.69
CA ASP A 17 6.60 -11.99 -7.93
C ASP A 17 5.18 -11.66 -7.46
N GLY A 18 4.88 -10.40 -7.18
CA GLY A 18 3.51 -9.91 -6.95
C GLY A 18 2.62 -10.14 -8.17
N LEU A 19 3.13 -9.87 -9.36
CA LEU A 19 2.43 -10.15 -10.61
C LEU A 19 2.26 -11.67 -10.86
N ARG A 20 3.26 -12.48 -10.50
CA ARG A 20 3.15 -13.94 -10.54
C ARG A 20 2.09 -14.44 -9.58
N LEU A 21 2.09 -13.93 -8.33
CA LEU A 21 1.08 -14.29 -7.33
C LEU A 21 -0.32 -13.89 -7.77
N PHE A 22 -0.48 -12.71 -8.38
CA PHE A 22 -1.73 -12.29 -8.99
C PHE A 22 -2.22 -13.31 -10.03
N ARG A 23 -1.34 -13.79 -10.91
CA ARG A 23 -1.69 -14.74 -11.97
C ARG A 23 -2.15 -16.11 -11.46
N THR A 24 -1.84 -16.49 -10.22
CA THR A 24 -2.30 -17.77 -9.65
C THR A 24 -3.78 -17.75 -9.28
N ASN A 25 -4.31 -16.61 -8.85
CA ASN A 25 -5.74 -16.46 -8.56
C ASN A 25 -6.18 -14.99 -8.77
N PRO A 26 -6.30 -14.54 -10.04
CA PRO A 26 -6.67 -13.17 -10.35
C PRO A 26 -8.02 -12.73 -9.76
N PRO A 27 -9.10 -13.54 -9.83
CA PRO A 27 -10.41 -13.09 -9.32
C PRO A 27 -10.40 -12.79 -7.83
N LEU A 28 -9.76 -13.65 -7.03
CA LEU A 28 -9.73 -13.47 -5.57
C LEU A 28 -8.93 -12.23 -5.19
N LEU A 29 -7.73 -12.06 -5.77
CA LEU A 29 -6.87 -10.93 -5.42
C LEU A 29 -7.44 -9.59 -5.89
N SER A 30 -8.06 -9.56 -7.09
CA SER A 30 -8.79 -8.39 -7.57
C SER A 30 -9.99 -8.08 -6.66
N ALA A 31 -10.80 -9.07 -6.30
CA ALA A 31 -11.96 -8.87 -5.43
C ALA A 31 -11.57 -8.31 -4.06
N LEU A 32 -10.51 -8.84 -3.43
CA LEU A 32 -10.00 -8.35 -2.15
C LEU A 32 -9.45 -6.92 -2.26
N THR A 33 -8.73 -6.63 -3.35
CA THR A 33 -8.20 -5.29 -3.61
C THR A 33 -9.33 -4.30 -3.85
N PHE A 34 -10.34 -4.67 -4.65
CA PHE A 34 -11.51 -3.81 -4.85
C PHE A 34 -12.30 -3.59 -3.57
N LEU A 35 -12.51 -4.63 -2.76
CA LEU A 35 -13.18 -4.50 -1.46
C LEU A 35 -12.41 -3.55 -0.54
N TYR A 36 -11.08 -3.68 -0.48
CA TYR A 36 -10.22 -2.80 0.30
C TYR A 36 -10.42 -1.32 -0.10
N PHE A 37 -10.32 -1.01 -1.39
CA PHE A 37 -10.49 0.36 -1.87
C PHE A 37 -11.94 0.83 -1.82
N ALA A 38 -12.92 -0.04 -2.07
CA ALA A 38 -14.34 0.31 -1.98
C ALA A 38 -14.73 0.73 -0.56
N VAL A 39 -14.26 0.00 0.46
CA VAL A 39 -14.50 0.38 1.86
C VAL A 39 -13.88 1.75 2.16
N ILE A 40 -12.64 1.99 1.73
CA ILE A 40 -11.99 3.30 1.94
C ILE A 40 -12.77 4.42 1.24
N LEU A 41 -13.13 4.24 -0.03
CA LEU A 41 -13.84 5.25 -0.81
C LEU A 41 -15.23 5.53 -0.24
N LEU A 42 -15.96 4.50 0.20
CA LEU A 42 -17.25 4.66 0.85
C LEU A 42 -17.13 5.43 2.18
N LEU A 43 -16.11 5.12 2.98
CA LEU A 43 -15.88 5.85 4.23
C LEU A 43 -15.52 7.31 3.96
N LEU A 44 -14.73 7.61 2.94
CA LEU A 44 -14.34 8.97 2.58
C LEU A 44 -15.54 9.83 2.09
N GLN A 45 -16.66 9.21 1.69
CA GLN A 45 -17.91 9.96 1.41
C GLN A 45 -18.55 10.54 2.67
N LEU A 46 -18.17 10.06 3.86
CA LEU A 46 -18.66 10.58 5.13
C LEU A 46 -17.78 11.76 5.58
N PRO A 47 -18.28 13.02 5.53
CA PRO A 47 -17.49 14.17 5.94
C PRO A 47 -17.01 14.01 7.39
N VAL A 48 -15.77 14.37 7.68
CA VAL A 48 -15.12 14.30 9.01
C VAL A 48 -15.00 12.87 9.56
N ILE A 49 -16.11 12.13 9.63
CA ILE A 49 -16.17 10.75 10.15
C ILE A 49 -15.25 9.83 9.33
N GLY A 50 -15.29 9.91 8.01
CA GLY A 50 -14.47 9.09 7.13
C GLY A 50 -12.97 9.34 7.31
N GLN A 51 -12.58 10.60 7.50
CA GLN A 51 -11.19 10.98 7.74
C GLN A 51 -10.63 10.37 9.04
N VAL A 52 -11.48 10.14 10.03
CA VAL A 52 -11.12 9.46 11.29
C VAL A 52 -11.17 7.94 11.15
N LEU A 53 -12.24 7.41 10.52
CA LEU A 53 -12.45 5.97 10.42
C LEU A 53 -11.44 5.28 9.49
N VAL A 54 -11.04 5.92 8.38
CA VAL A 54 -10.10 5.33 7.44
C VAL A 54 -8.78 4.96 8.11
N PRO A 55 -8.02 5.84 8.78
CA PRO A 55 -6.79 5.47 9.46
C PRO A 55 -7.00 4.38 10.53
N VAL A 56 -8.15 4.40 11.22
CA VAL A 56 -8.46 3.42 12.27
C VAL A 56 -8.70 2.02 11.70
N LEU A 57 -9.33 1.91 10.54
CA LEU A 57 -9.66 0.63 9.90
C LEU A 57 -8.56 0.11 8.97
N LEU A 58 -7.66 0.98 8.48
CA LEU A 58 -6.59 0.59 7.57
C LEU A 58 -5.77 -0.63 8.04
N PRO A 59 -5.34 -0.75 9.32
CA PRO A 59 -4.59 -1.91 9.76
C PRO A 59 -5.37 -3.23 9.63
N LEU A 60 -6.67 -3.19 9.90
CA LEU A 60 -7.55 -4.36 9.73
C LEU A 60 -7.69 -4.74 8.27
N LEU A 61 -7.99 -3.78 7.41
CA LEU A 61 -8.15 -3.99 5.97
C LEU A 61 -6.84 -4.52 5.33
N ALA A 62 -5.69 -3.96 5.73
CA ALA A 62 -4.38 -4.40 5.28
C ALA A 62 -4.09 -5.86 5.69
N LEU A 63 -4.48 -6.27 6.91
CA LEU A 63 -4.32 -7.63 7.36
C LEU A 63 -5.20 -8.60 6.56
N VAL A 64 -6.46 -8.26 6.30
CA VAL A 64 -7.38 -9.08 5.48
C VAL A 64 -6.83 -9.27 4.07
N LEU A 65 -6.34 -8.19 3.44
CA LEU A 65 -5.73 -8.26 2.12
C LEU A 65 -4.46 -9.14 2.11
N ALA A 66 -3.60 -8.98 3.11
CA ALA A 66 -2.39 -9.78 3.26
C ALA A 66 -2.70 -11.27 3.54
N ASN A 67 -3.77 -11.58 4.29
CA ASN A 67 -4.28 -12.95 4.47
C ASN A 67 -4.69 -13.56 3.14
N GLY A 68 -5.36 -12.80 2.28
CA GLY A 68 -5.68 -13.23 0.91
C GLY A 68 -4.44 -13.57 0.09
N CYS A 69 -3.43 -12.71 0.11
CA CYS A 69 -2.14 -12.96 -0.55
C CYS A 69 -1.46 -14.22 0.01
N ARG A 70 -1.46 -14.39 1.33
CA ARG A 70 -0.91 -15.56 2.03
C ARG A 70 -1.64 -16.84 1.67
N ALA A 71 -2.97 -16.80 1.60
CA ALA A 71 -3.80 -17.95 1.20
C ALA A 71 -3.53 -18.35 -0.26
N ILE A 72 -3.49 -17.39 -1.17
CA ILE A 72 -3.16 -17.63 -2.59
C ILE A 72 -1.76 -18.25 -2.73
N ALA A 73 -0.77 -17.73 -2.00
CA ALA A 73 0.60 -18.28 -2.01
C ALA A 73 0.69 -19.74 -1.51
N ARG A 74 -0.31 -20.20 -0.74
CA ARG A 74 -0.44 -21.57 -0.24
C ARG A 74 -1.35 -22.48 -1.09
N GLY A 75 -1.75 -22.03 -2.28
CA GLY A 75 -2.61 -22.79 -3.19
C GLY A 75 -4.09 -22.36 -3.19
N GLY A 76 -4.43 -21.29 -2.52
CA GLY A 76 -5.77 -20.71 -2.40
C GLY A 76 -6.42 -20.98 -1.04
N PRO A 77 -7.39 -20.14 -0.63
CA PRO A 77 -8.08 -20.30 0.63
C PRO A 77 -8.98 -21.55 0.58
N LYS A 78 -8.89 -22.39 1.60
CA LYS A 78 -9.80 -23.55 1.78
C LYS A 78 -11.15 -23.11 2.35
N HIS A 79 -11.14 -22.06 3.19
CA HIS A 79 -12.31 -21.47 3.81
C HIS A 79 -12.20 -19.94 3.83
N LEU A 80 -13.32 -19.22 3.67
CA LEU A 80 -13.35 -17.76 3.73
C LEU A 80 -12.85 -17.20 5.08
N GLN A 81 -12.97 -17.97 6.15
CA GLN A 81 -12.47 -17.63 7.48
C GLN A 81 -10.95 -17.39 7.51
N GLU A 82 -10.18 -17.99 6.60
CA GLU A 82 -8.74 -17.77 6.50
C GLU A 82 -8.40 -16.32 6.15
N LEU A 83 -9.29 -15.61 5.45
CA LEU A 83 -9.13 -14.19 5.12
C LEU A 83 -9.21 -13.30 6.35
N ALA A 84 -9.93 -13.74 7.39
CA ALA A 84 -10.08 -13.04 8.66
C ALA A 84 -9.12 -13.57 9.75
N ALA A 85 -8.16 -14.43 9.39
CA ALA A 85 -7.23 -15.02 10.36
C ALA A 85 -6.44 -13.94 11.11
N GLY A 86 -6.39 -14.04 12.44
CA GLY A 86 -5.73 -13.07 13.32
C GLY A 86 -6.48 -11.75 13.52
N CYS A 87 -7.59 -11.50 12.79
CA CYS A 87 -8.33 -10.24 12.92
C CYS A 87 -9.06 -10.13 14.27
N VAL A 88 -9.62 -11.23 14.74
CA VAL A 88 -10.38 -11.28 16.02
C VAL A 88 -9.42 -11.24 17.20
N GLU A 89 -8.40 -12.09 17.18
CA GLU A 89 -7.41 -12.24 18.24
C GLU A 89 -6.56 -10.96 18.40
N ALA A 90 -6.15 -10.35 17.29
CA ALA A 90 -5.36 -9.12 17.29
C ALA A 90 -6.21 -7.84 17.30
N ARG A 91 -7.55 -7.93 17.39
CA ARG A 91 -8.46 -6.77 17.35
C ARG A 91 -8.02 -5.60 18.23
N PRO A 92 -7.66 -5.79 19.53
CA PRO A 92 -7.23 -4.67 20.37
C PRO A 92 -5.91 -4.05 19.90
N MET A 93 -5.00 -4.84 19.31
CA MET A 93 -3.73 -4.36 18.77
C MET A 93 -3.92 -3.60 17.47
N LEU A 94 -4.76 -4.13 16.57
CA LEU A 94 -5.11 -3.48 15.29
C LEU A 94 -5.83 -2.14 15.52
N PHE A 95 -6.73 -2.09 16.50
CA PHE A 95 -7.40 -0.85 16.87
C PHE A 95 -6.41 0.19 17.43
N LYS A 96 -5.50 -0.22 18.32
CA LYS A 96 -4.42 0.66 18.81
C LYS A 96 -3.52 1.15 17.68
N LEU A 97 -3.16 0.28 16.73
CA LEU A 97 -2.41 0.68 15.52
C LEU A 97 -3.18 1.74 14.72
N GLY A 98 -4.47 1.55 14.51
CA GLY A 98 -5.31 2.53 13.82
C GLY A 98 -5.36 3.89 14.52
N LEU A 99 -5.50 3.91 15.85
CA LEU A 99 -5.44 5.15 16.63
C LEU A 99 -4.05 5.82 16.54
N MET A 100 -2.97 5.04 16.60
CA MET A 100 -1.62 5.58 16.43
C MET A 100 -1.42 6.14 15.03
N GLN A 101 -1.96 5.48 14.00
CA GLN A 101 -1.91 5.95 12.62
C GLN A 101 -2.71 7.25 12.45
N LEU A 102 -3.90 7.34 13.03
CA LEU A 102 -4.70 8.57 13.07
C LEU A 102 -3.93 9.72 13.72
N ALA A 103 -3.37 9.49 14.91
CA ALA A 103 -2.58 10.49 15.61
C ALA A 103 -1.36 10.94 14.78
N GLY A 104 -0.64 9.99 14.19
CA GLY A 104 0.48 10.28 13.28
C GLY A 104 0.07 11.10 12.06
N SER A 105 -1.07 10.77 11.44
CA SER A 105 -1.61 11.52 10.30
C SER A 105 -1.98 12.96 10.69
N LEU A 106 -2.57 13.17 11.87
CA LEU A 106 -2.88 14.50 12.37
C LEU A 106 -1.60 15.32 12.61
N VAL A 107 -0.54 14.71 13.15
CA VAL A 107 0.76 15.37 13.33
C VAL A 107 1.34 15.75 11.96
N VAL A 108 1.35 14.84 10.99
CA VAL A 108 1.86 15.11 9.63
C VAL A 108 1.07 16.26 9.00
N MET A 109 -0.25 16.26 9.08
CA MET A 109 -1.08 17.34 8.54
C MET A 109 -0.85 18.68 9.23
N SER A 110 -0.72 18.68 10.56
CA SER A 110 -0.45 19.91 11.33
C SER A 110 0.91 20.50 10.97
N VAL A 111 1.95 19.67 10.84
CA VAL A 111 3.29 20.14 10.43
C VAL A 111 3.27 20.60 8.97
N ALA A 112 2.57 19.89 8.08
CA ALA A 112 2.43 20.30 6.69
C ALA A 112 1.76 21.68 6.56
N ALA A 113 0.68 21.91 7.31
CA ALA A 113 0.00 23.21 7.36
C ALA A 113 0.92 24.31 7.92
N ALA A 114 1.67 24.02 9.00
CA ALA A 114 2.62 24.97 9.59
C ALA A 114 3.78 25.35 8.62
N LEU A 115 4.15 24.43 7.73
CA LEU A 115 5.16 24.65 6.69
C LEU A 115 4.59 25.23 5.39
N GLY A 116 3.28 25.51 5.32
CA GLY A 116 2.61 26.00 4.12
C GLY A 116 2.63 25.01 2.94
N LEU A 117 2.67 23.70 3.23
CA LEU A 117 2.65 22.66 2.20
C LEU A 117 1.20 22.41 1.75
N GLU A 118 0.64 23.38 1.01
CA GLU A 118 -0.71 23.29 0.48
C GLU A 118 -0.68 22.75 -0.96
N PHE A 119 -1.54 21.77 -1.23
CA PHE A 119 -1.76 21.26 -2.58
C PHE A 119 -2.98 21.95 -3.18
N ASP A 120 -2.77 22.75 -4.24
CA ASP A 120 -3.85 23.35 -5.03
C ASP A 120 -4.10 22.48 -6.28
N PRO A 121 -5.23 21.77 -6.34
CA PRO A 121 -5.58 20.94 -7.51
C PRO A 121 -5.73 21.74 -8.80
N LEU A 122 -6.00 23.06 -8.70
CA LEU A 122 -6.17 23.94 -9.86
C LEU A 122 -4.83 24.43 -10.41
N LYS A 123 -3.74 24.31 -9.64
CA LYS A 123 -2.38 24.74 -10.02
C LYS A 123 -1.36 23.63 -9.71
N PRO A 124 -1.46 22.46 -10.34
CA PRO A 124 -0.64 21.29 -10.00
C PRO A 124 0.87 21.56 -10.14
N GLU A 125 1.29 22.36 -11.14
CA GLU A 125 2.71 22.66 -11.36
C GLU A 125 3.34 23.44 -10.21
N GLN A 126 2.59 24.36 -9.59
CA GLN A 126 3.05 25.15 -8.44
C GLN A 126 3.01 24.33 -7.14
N SER A 127 2.26 23.26 -7.14
CA SER A 127 2.06 22.37 -5.97
C SER A 127 3.07 21.23 -5.88
N ILE A 128 3.94 21.02 -6.91
CA ILE A 128 4.93 19.92 -6.89
C ILE A 128 5.87 19.99 -5.66
N PRO A 129 6.45 21.13 -5.27
CA PRO A 129 7.30 21.21 -4.09
C PRO A 129 6.54 20.85 -2.81
N ALA A 130 5.29 21.33 -2.67
CA ALA A 130 4.44 21.02 -1.53
C ALA A 130 4.11 19.52 -1.47
N LEU A 131 3.79 18.90 -2.62
CA LEU A 131 3.55 17.45 -2.72
C LEU A 131 4.78 16.64 -2.31
N LEU A 132 5.98 17.01 -2.79
CA LEU A 132 7.22 16.34 -2.42
C LEU A 132 7.54 16.52 -0.93
N GLY A 133 7.29 17.71 -0.38
CA GLY A 133 7.44 18.00 1.05
C GLY A 133 6.49 17.15 1.89
N LEU A 134 5.21 17.05 1.50
CA LEU A 134 4.21 16.23 2.17
C LEU A 134 4.57 14.75 2.09
N LEU A 135 5.03 14.28 0.94
CA LEU A 135 5.49 12.90 0.76
C LEU A 135 6.68 12.59 1.68
N ALA A 136 7.69 13.46 1.70
CA ALA A 136 8.86 13.29 2.56
C ALA A 136 8.48 13.28 4.06
N LEU A 137 7.59 14.17 4.47
CA LEU A 137 7.07 14.25 5.84
C LEU A 137 6.27 12.99 6.22
N SER A 138 5.57 12.39 5.27
CA SER A 138 4.76 11.18 5.48
C SER A 138 5.58 9.88 5.48
N LEU A 139 6.80 9.86 4.93
CA LEU A 139 7.60 8.64 4.81
C LEU A 139 7.86 7.91 6.14
N PRO A 140 8.21 8.57 7.26
CA PRO A 140 8.40 7.90 8.53
C PRO A 140 7.12 7.19 9.00
N LEU A 141 5.97 7.85 8.84
CA LEU A 141 4.67 7.29 9.19
C LEU A 141 4.34 6.09 8.29
N LEU A 142 4.54 6.22 6.99
CA LEU A 142 4.34 5.14 6.03
C LEU A 142 5.18 3.90 6.41
N PHE A 143 6.47 4.07 6.67
CA PHE A 143 7.35 2.96 7.06
C PHE A 143 6.97 2.35 8.42
N ALA A 144 6.53 3.17 9.36
CA ALA A 144 6.07 2.71 10.67
C ALA A 144 4.84 1.80 10.56
N PHE A 145 3.94 2.08 9.61
CA PHE A 145 2.69 1.33 9.45
C PHE A 145 2.68 0.34 8.29
N TRP A 146 3.74 0.25 7.47
CA TRP A 146 3.79 -0.62 6.29
C TRP A 146 3.60 -2.11 6.62
N PHE A 147 4.31 -2.61 7.63
CA PHE A 147 4.28 -4.01 8.05
C PHE A 147 3.62 -4.22 9.41
N SER A 148 3.32 -3.17 10.16
CA SER A 148 2.83 -3.30 11.53
C SER A 148 1.50 -4.05 11.66
N PRO A 149 0.52 -3.98 10.70
CA PRO A 149 -0.69 -4.78 10.78
C PRO A 149 -0.41 -6.28 10.70
N LEU A 150 0.55 -6.68 9.86
CA LEU A 150 0.93 -8.08 9.68
C LEU A 150 1.67 -8.62 10.92
N LEU A 151 2.58 -7.81 11.49
CA LEU A 151 3.29 -8.15 12.73
C LEU A 151 2.32 -8.32 13.89
N ALA A 152 1.33 -7.44 14.01
CA ALA A 152 0.32 -7.55 15.06
C ALA A 152 -0.62 -8.73 14.82
N GLY A 153 -1.13 -8.90 13.59
CA GLY A 153 -2.13 -9.91 13.25
C GLY A 153 -1.61 -11.34 13.25
N TRP A 154 -0.38 -11.56 12.75
CA TRP A 154 0.16 -12.92 12.61
C TRP A 154 1.01 -13.38 13.78
N HIS A 155 1.60 -12.46 14.53
CA HIS A 155 2.54 -12.78 15.61
C HIS A 155 2.11 -12.26 16.97
N GLY A 156 0.93 -11.65 17.08
CA GLY A 156 0.43 -11.09 18.33
C GLY A 156 1.34 -9.98 18.89
N THR A 157 2.14 -9.32 18.04
CA THR A 157 3.09 -8.31 18.48
C THR A 157 2.35 -7.08 19.02
N PRO A 158 2.66 -6.58 20.23
CA PRO A 158 2.06 -5.35 20.74
C PRO A 158 2.22 -4.16 19.78
N ALA A 159 1.21 -3.31 19.65
CA ALA A 159 1.13 -2.24 18.66
C ALA A 159 2.39 -1.38 18.56
N GLY A 160 2.92 -0.88 19.69
CA GLY A 160 4.15 -0.07 19.72
C GLY A 160 5.39 -0.82 19.22
N LYS A 161 5.52 -2.12 19.56
CA LYS A 161 6.61 -2.96 19.06
C LYS A 161 6.44 -3.25 17.58
N ALA A 162 5.22 -3.49 17.11
CA ALA A 162 4.92 -3.72 15.69
C ALA A 162 5.29 -2.50 14.83
N VAL A 163 4.94 -1.28 15.27
CA VAL A 163 5.34 -0.02 14.64
C VAL A 163 6.86 0.12 14.59
N PHE A 164 7.53 -0.12 15.71
CA PHE A 164 8.99 -0.03 15.78
C PHE A 164 9.67 -1.05 14.85
N PHE A 165 9.25 -2.32 14.87
CA PHE A 165 9.83 -3.34 13.99
C PHE A 165 9.55 -3.08 12.51
N SER A 166 8.37 -2.57 12.16
CA SER A 166 8.04 -2.15 10.81
C SER A 166 8.98 -1.04 10.33
N LEU A 167 9.14 0.02 11.14
CA LEU A 167 10.04 1.13 10.83
C LEU A 167 11.49 0.65 10.65
N VAL A 168 12.01 -0.14 11.59
CA VAL A 168 13.37 -0.69 11.52
C VAL A 168 13.52 -1.61 10.30
N GLY A 169 12.53 -2.46 10.01
CA GLY A 169 12.51 -3.34 8.84
C GLY A 169 12.61 -2.57 7.53
N CYS A 170 11.81 -1.51 7.37
CA CYS A 170 11.86 -0.62 6.20
C CYS A 170 13.19 0.13 6.10
N LEU A 171 13.65 0.76 7.19
CA LEU A 171 14.91 1.52 7.21
C LEU A 171 16.13 0.61 6.94
N ARG A 172 16.14 -0.60 7.49
CA ARG A 172 17.22 -1.56 7.24
C ARG A 172 17.25 -2.02 5.78
N ASN A 173 16.10 -1.99 5.10
CA ASN A 173 15.91 -2.39 3.70
C ASN A 173 15.60 -1.21 2.77
N TRP A 174 15.99 0.02 3.15
CA TRP A 174 15.66 1.24 2.42
C TRP A 174 15.98 1.18 0.92
N ARG A 175 17.10 0.51 0.55
CA ARG A 175 17.50 0.36 -0.86
C ARG A 175 16.54 -0.49 -1.66
N ALA A 176 16.04 -1.60 -1.09
CA ALA A 176 15.04 -2.45 -1.73
C ALA A 176 13.67 -1.74 -1.77
N MET A 177 13.31 -1.00 -0.71
CA MET A 177 12.08 -0.21 -0.66
C MET A 177 12.07 0.91 -1.72
N ILE A 178 13.18 1.66 -1.85
CA ILE A 178 13.30 2.68 -2.92
C ILE A 178 13.24 2.03 -4.30
N ALA A 179 13.95 0.92 -4.52
CA ALA A 179 13.91 0.21 -5.80
C ALA A 179 12.47 -0.27 -6.12
N PHE A 180 11.71 -0.72 -5.12
CA PHE A 180 10.31 -1.09 -5.28
C PHE A 180 9.45 0.12 -5.68
N VAL A 181 9.57 1.24 -4.95
CA VAL A 181 8.83 2.47 -5.26
C VAL A 181 9.16 2.97 -6.66
N LEU A 182 10.45 2.98 -7.06
CA LEU A 182 10.87 3.36 -8.41
C LEU A 182 10.32 2.41 -9.47
N THR A 183 10.28 1.10 -9.19
CA THR A 183 9.68 0.11 -10.11
C THR A 183 8.19 0.41 -10.32
N VAL A 184 7.44 0.64 -9.25
CA VAL A 184 6.02 1.00 -9.32
C VAL A 184 5.82 2.34 -10.05
N LEU A 185 6.63 3.35 -9.74
CA LEU A 185 6.60 4.65 -10.41
C LEU A 185 6.80 4.51 -11.92
N VAL A 186 7.85 3.79 -12.33
CA VAL A 186 8.16 3.60 -13.76
C VAL A 186 7.08 2.80 -14.46
N LEU A 187 6.69 1.66 -13.91
CA LEU A 187 5.78 0.72 -14.60
C LEU A 187 4.30 1.13 -14.51
N CYS A 188 3.89 1.80 -13.42
CA CYS A 188 2.49 2.14 -13.19
C CYS A 188 2.15 3.62 -13.44
N ILE A 189 3.15 4.50 -13.57
CA ILE A 189 2.91 5.92 -13.79
C ILE A 189 3.62 6.43 -15.05
N LEU A 190 4.96 6.31 -15.10
CA LEU A 190 5.73 6.91 -16.21
C LEU A 190 5.45 6.21 -17.55
N LEU A 191 5.54 4.89 -17.59
CA LEU A 191 5.31 4.13 -18.82
C LEU A 191 3.86 4.31 -19.33
N PRO A 192 2.80 4.18 -18.53
CA PRO A 192 1.44 4.52 -18.93
C PRO A 192 1.30 5.96 -19.42
N GLY A 193 1.86 6.93 -18.71
CA GLY A 193 1.83 8.34 -19.10
C GLY A 193 2.48 8.58 -20.47
N LEU A 194 3.63 7.97 -20.73
CA LEU A 194 4.30 8.02 -22.03
C LEU A 194 3.46 7.40 -23.15
N LEU A 195 2.80 6.26 -22.89
CA LEU A 195 1.93 5.60 -23.89
C LEU A 195 0.71 6.46 -24.24
N VAL A 196 0.07 7.09 -23.22
CA VAL A 196 -1.05 8.00 -23.46
C VAL A 196 -0.57 9.26 -24.18
N GLY A 197 0.59 9.82 -23.82
CA GLY A 197 1.20 10.96 -24.48
C GLY A 197 1.53 10.68 -25.96
N ALA A 198 2.11 9.52 -26.24
CA ALA A 198 2.37 9.08 -27.61
C ALA A 198 1.06 8.88 -28.43
N ALA A 199 0.02 8.32 -27.81
CA ALA A 199 -1.29 8.19 -28.43
C ALA A 199 -1.94 9.56 -28.73
N ALA A 200 -1.74 10.54 -27.86
CA ALA A 200 -2.25 11.91 -28.04
C ALA A 200 -1.60 12.62 -29.25
N ALA A 201 -0.36 12.28 -29.57
CA ALA A 201 0.31 12.80 -30.78
C ALA A 201 -0.35 12.30 -32.08
N ILE A 202 -1.12 11.21 -32.03
CA ILE A 202 -1.87 10.67 -33.15
C ILE A 202 -3.27 11.30 -33.21
N SER A 203 -4.06 11.17 -32.17
CA SER A 203 -5.35 11.84 -31.99
C SER A 203 -5.85 11.82 -30.56
N ALA A 204 -6.70 12.79 -30.20
CA ALA A 204 -7.33 12.86 -28.89
C ALA A 204 -8.21 11.63 -28.59
N SER A 205 -8.96 11.15 -29.57
CA SER A 205 -9.81 9.94 -29.42
C SER A 205 -8.99 8.69 -29.18
N PHE A 206 -7.84 8.56 -29.85
CA PHE A 206 -6.93 7.44 -29.63
C PHE A 206 -6.28 7.49 -28.26
N ALA A 207 -5.87 8.68 -27.79
CA ALA A 207 -5.37 8.87 -26.44
C ALA A 207 -6.40 8.50 -25.37
N GLN A 208 -7.66 8.85 -25.58
CA GLN A 208 -8.75 8.49 -24.67
C GLN A 208 -8.96 6.97 -24.61
N LEU A 209 -8.95 6.29 -25.76
CA LEU A 209 -9.05 4.83 -25.83
C LEU A 209 -7.90 4.16 -25.08
N VAL A 210 -6.65 4.53 -25.42
CA VAL A 210 -5.44 4.00 -24.75
C VAL A 210 -5.46 4.28 -23.26
N GLY A 211 -5.83 5.50 -22.85
CA GLY A 211 -5.96 5.88 -21.44
C GLY A 211 -6.97 5.01 -20.69
N THR A 212 -8.15 4.78 -21.27
CA THR A 212 -9.18 3.92 -20.68
C THR A 212 -8.68 2.48 -20.50
N VAL A 213 -8.06 1.90 -21.55
CA VAL A 213 -7.50 0.55 -21.46
C VAL A 213 -6.43 0.45 -20.39
N ILE A 214 -5.50 1.40 -20.35
CA ILE A 214 -4.45 1.47 -19.33
C ILE A 214 -5.07 1.60 -17.93
N GLN A 215 -6.05 2.48 -17.74
CA GLN A 215 -6.73 2.66 -16.47
C GLN A 215 -7.35 1.35 -15.95
N VAL A 216 -8.03 0.60 -16.82
CA VAL A 216 -8.59 -0.71 -16.48
C VAL A 216 -7.48 -1.69 -16.09
N LEU A 217 -6.39 -1.78 -16.88
CA LEU A 217 -5.26 -2.66 -16.57
C LEU A 217 -4.58 -2.28 -15.25
N MET A 218 -4.41 -0.99 -14.98
CA MET A 218 -3.85 -0.51 -13.71
C MET A 218 -4.72 -0.93 -12.53
N PHE A 219 -6.03 -0.82 -12.65
CA PHE A 219 -6.96 -1.13 -11.57
C PHE A 219 -7.12 -2.64 -11.36
N VAL A 220 -7.24 -3.42 -12.45
CA VAL A 220 -7.54 -4.87 -12.38
C VAL A 220 -6.29 -5.71 -12.17
N VAL A 221 -5.12 -5.28 -12.64
CA VAL A 221 -3.88 -6.07 -12.63
C VAL A 221 -2.80 -5.44 -11.76
N ALA A 222 -2.44 -4.18 -12.03
CA ALA A 222 -1.28 -3.57 -11.38
C ALA A 222 -1.52 -3.34 -9.88
N LEU A 223 -2.67 -2.81 -9.52
CA LEU A 223 -3.00 -2.52 -8.12
C LEU A 223 -3.05 -3.78 -7.24
N PRO A 224 -3.72 -4.88 -7.64
CA PRO A 224 -3.61 -6.16 -6.93
C PRO A 224 -2.18 -6.71 -6.85
N ALA A 225 -1.39 -6.60 -7.93
CA ALA A 225 -0.01 -7.06 -7.94
C ALA A 225 0.89 -6.25 -6.99
N VAL A 226 0.71 -4.93 -6.91
CA VAL A 226 1.42 -4.05 -5.95
C VAL A 226 1.06 -4.43 -4.51
N ASN A 227 -0.21 -4.72 -4.21
CA ASN A 227 -0.62 -5.20 -2.89
C ASN A 227 0.01 -6.55 -2.55
N ALA A 228 0.04 -7.48 -3.51
CA ALA A 228 0.73 -8.77 -3.35
C ALA A 228 2.23 -8.60 -3.09
N SER A 229 2.86 -7.61 -3.74
CA SER A 229 4.28 -7.27 -3.52
C SER A 229 4.55 -6.83 -2.09
N GLY A 230 3.63 -6.11 -1.46
CA GLY A 230 3.73 -5.74 -0.04
C GLY A 230 3.77 -6.96 0.89
N TYR A 231 2.94 -7.96 0.63
CA TYR A 231 2.98 -9.25 1.35
C TYR A 231 4.31 -9.98 1.14
N LEU A 232 4.81 -10.05 -0.10
CA LEU A 232 6.07 -10.71 -0.42
C LEU A 232 7.27 -10.00 0.21
N ALA A 233 7.28 -8.66 0.21
CA ALA A 233 8.27 -7.87 0.91
C ALA A 233 8.30 -8.18 2.42
N TYR A 234 7.12 -8.29 3.05
CA TYR A 234 7.02 -8.71 4.44
C TYR A 234 7.65 -10.09 4.67
N ARG A 235 7.25 -11.08 3.86
CA ARG A 235 7.75 -12.47 3.95
C ARG A 235 9.26 -12.55 3.85
N ASP A 236 9.85 -11.77 2.94
CA ASP A 236 11.29 -11.83 2.68
C ASP A 236 12.11 -11.03 3.70
N ILE A 237 11.54 -9.97 4.29
CA ILE A 237 12.19 -9.15 5.32
C ILE A 237 12.09 -9.79 6.71
N PHE A 238 10.93 -10.35 7.06
CA PHE A 238 10.67 -10.94 8.38
C PHE A 238 10.64 -12.46 8.27
N VAL A 239 11.81 -13.07 8.27
CA VAL A 239 11.95 -14.52 8.29
C VAL A 239 11.69 -15.02 9.70
N ASP A 240 10.79 -15.99 9.84
CA ASP A 240 10.64 -16.74 11.06
C ASP A 240 11.90 -17.60 11.21
N GLY A 241 12.72 -17.30 12.25
CA GLY A 241 13.88 -18.09 12.62
C GLY A 241 13.48 -19.37 13.37
#